data_d2640c2bc1374b7beb8625155fc5a17b
#
_entry.id   d2640c2bc1374b7beb8625155fc5a17b
#
_cell.length_a   1.000
_cell.length_b   1.000
_cell.length_c   1.000
_cell.angle_alpha   90.00
_cell.angle_beta   90.00
_cell.angle_gamma   90.00
#
_symmetry.space_group_name_H-M   'P 1'
#
loop_
_entity.id
_entity.type
_entity.pdbx_description
1 polymer ?
#
loop_
_entity_poly.entity_id
_entity_poly.type
_entity_poly.pdbx_seq_one_letter_code
_entity_poly.pdbx_strand_id
1 'polypeptide(L)'
;FYGGFYAFAIAQVLIGIGGSLMSGSDSAIIYDTLLETNNKTSYTKIEGRSYAIGNFSEALAGILGGFLAVGSIYLPIYVQTSILFFSIPIALTLVEPTMHEENKLDRSFSAIMGVVRFAILDNAKLRWLIIYSSAMGVATLSMAWFAQPFFNQVGVPLAYFGILWAGLNFSAGLTSFNAHKFDKKGRNYSMLIYLSLAMFISFILLGFNNSLFGLIFILIIYLLRGIVTPILRNEININTTSNKRATVLSVRSFIIRISFAICAPILGYIAENYSLASSFYILAIIVGLFSLLASFRLSKLD
;
A
#
# COMPACT_ATOMS: atom_id res chain seq x y z
N PHE A 1 -17.49 9.17 24.05
CA PHE A 1 -16.04 8.96 24.10
C PHE A 1 -15.38 9.89 25.11
N TYR A 2 -15.22 9.42 26.34
CA TYR A 2 -14.39 10.05 27.37
C TYR A 2 -12.94 9.57 27.22
N GLY A 3 -12.32 9.79 26.07
CA GLY A 3 -10.98 9.28 25.83
C GLY A 3 -10.06 10.43 25.45
N GLY A 4 -9.21 10.85 26.40
CA GLY A 4 -8.09 11.74 26.12
C GLY A 4 -7.07 11.07 25.16
N PHE A 5 -5.98 11.76 24.87
CA PHE A 5 -4.88 11.34 23.99
C PHE A 5 -4.48 9.85 24.18
N TYR A 6 -4.37 9.37 25.42
CA TYR A 6 -3.95 7.99 25.71
C TYR A 6 -4.94 6.92 25.22
N ALA A 7 -6.25 7.17 25.33
CA ALA A 7 -7.25 6.22 24.81
C ALA A 7 -7.20 6.15 23.28
N PHE A 8 -6.98 7.28 22.62
CA PHE A 8 -6.77 7.35 21.16
C PHE A 8 -5.49 6.60 20.76
N ALA A 9 -4.39 6.79 21.48
CA ALA A 9 -3.13 6.12 21.24
C ALA A 9 -3.27 4.59 21.39
N ILE A 10 -3.93 4.12 22.45
CA ILE A 10 -4.18 2.69 22.67
C ILE A 10 -5.04 2.12 21.52
N ALA A 11 -6.10 2.81 21.11
CA ALA A 11 -6.94 2.38 19.99
C ALA A 11 -6.13 2.24 18.70
N GLN A 12 -5.22 3.19 18.41
CA GLN A 12 -4.35 3.13 17.23
C GLN A 12 -3.35 1.96 17.29
N VAL A 13 -2.81 1.68 18.47
CA VAL A 13 -1.94 0.51 18.68
C VAL A 13 -2.70 -0.79 18.42
N LEU A 14 -3.93 -0.93 18.96
CA LEU A 14 -4.77 -2.11 18.72
C LEU A 14 -5.13 -2.30 17.24
N ILE A 15 -5.49 -1.22 16.54
CA ILE A 15 -5.74 -1.25 15.09
C ILE A 15 -4.46 -1.65 14.34
N GLY A 16 -3.31 -1.13 14.75
CA GLY A 16 -2.02 -1.48 14.18
C GLY A 16 -1.66 -2.95 14.36
N ILE A 17 -1.92 -3.53 15.54
CA ILE A 17 -1.74 -4.96 15.82
C ILE A 17 -2.68 -5.78 14.92
N GLY A 18 -3.98 -5.47 14.88
CA GLY A 18 -4.93 -6.14 14.01
C GLY A 18 -4.52 -6.10 12.53
N GLY A 19 -4.13 -4.93 12.04
CA GLY A 19 -3.66 -4.77 10.67
C GLY A 19 -2.36 -5.54 10.38
N SER A 20 -1.46 -5.71 11.36
CA SER A 20 -0.24 -6.49 11.18
C SER A 20 -0.51 -8.00 11.15
N LEU A 21 -1.48 -8.49 11.91
CA LEU A 21 -1.91 -9.89 11.87
C LEU A 21 -2.54 -10.28 10.53
N MET A 22 -3.29 -9.36 9.90
CA MET A 22 -3.84 -9.56 8.56
C MET A 22 -2.80 -9.41 7.45
N SER A 23 -1.74 -8.64 7.71
CA SER A 23 -0.74 -8.29 6.69
C SER A 23 -0.01 -9.51 6.14
N GLY A 24 -0.16 -9.74 4.85
CA GLY A 24 0.48 -10.83 4.13
C GLY A 24 -0.29 -12.14 4.11
N SER A 25 -1.17 -12.40 5.08
CA SER A 25 -1.99 -13.62 5.13
C SER A 25 -3.03 -13.62 4.00
N ASP A 26 -3.68 -12.49 3.76
CA ASP A 26 -4.66 -12.29 2.70
C ASP A 26 -4.10 -12.65 1.32
N SER A 27 -2.98 -12.08 0.98
CA SER A 27 -2.31 -12.29 -0.31
C SER A 27 -1.71 -13.70 -0.43
N ALA A 28 -1.23 -14.28 0.67
CA ALA A 28 -0.69 -15.63 0.71
C ALA A 28 -1.79 -16.67 0.47
N ILE A 29 -2.93 -16.56 1.15
CA ILE A 29 -4.08 -17.47 0.97
C ILE A 29 -4.55 -17.44 -0.49
N ILE A 30 -4.72 -16.27 -1.11
CA ILE A 30 -5.11 -16.15 -2.51
C ILE A 30 -4.09 -16.86 -3.41
N TYR A 31 -2.80 -16.65 -3.20
CA TYR A 31 -1.77 -17.25 -4.05
C TYR A 31 -1.71 -18.77 -3.90
N ASP A 32 -1.77 -19.28 -2.68
CA ASP A 32 -1.69 -20.71 -2.40
C ASP A 32 -2.94 -21.45 -2.90
N THR A 33 -4.13 -20.88 -2.75
CA THR A 33 -5.37 -21.40 -3.37
C THR A 33 -5.26 -21.46 -4.89
N LEU A 34 -4.64 -20.48 -5.53
CA LEU A 34 -4.44 -20.47 -6.98
C LEU A 34 -3.37 -21.49 -7.44
N LEU A 35 -2.40 -21.81 -6.58
CA LEU A 35 -1.46 -22.90 -6.82
C LEU A 35 -2.18 -24.25 -6.80
N GLU A 36 -3.01 -24.52 -5.78
CA GLU A 36 -3.79 -25.78 -5.66
C GLU A 36 -4.75 -25.98 -6.84
N THR A 37 -5.36 -24.91 -7.32
CA THR A 37 -6.29 -24.96 -8.46
C THR A 37 -5.62 -24.86 -9.82
N ASN A 38 -4.28 -24.93 -9.90
CA ASN A 38 -3.49 -24.77 -11.13
C ASN A 38 -3.74 -23.46 -11.91
N ASN A 39 -4.18 -22.41 -11.23
CA ASN A 39 -4.55 -21.11 -11.78
C ASN A 39 -3.57 -19.98 -11.43
N LYS A 40 -2.31 -20.31 -11.15
CA LYS A 40 -1.25 -19.39 -10.74
C LYS A 40 -1.14 -18.14 -11.62
N THR A 41 -1.33 -18.27 -12.93
CA THR A 41 -1.25 -17.17 -13.89
C THR A 41 -2.34 -16.10 -13.70
N SER A 42 -3.39 -16.42 -12.95
CA SER A 42 -4.49 -15.50 -12.64
C SER A 42 -4.24 -14.64 -11.40
N TYR A 43 -3.14 -14.85 -10.67
CA TYR A 43 -2.89 -14.17 -9.39
C TYR A 43 -2.95 -12.65 -9.50
N THR A 44 -2.17 -12.03 -10.40
CA THR A 44 -2.16 -10.56 -10.57
C THR A 44 -3.55 -10.01 -10.88
N LYS A 45 -4.35 -10.76 -11.64
CA LYS A 45 -5.74 -10.37 -11.96
C LYS A 45 -6.63 -10.40 -10.72
N ILE A 46 -6.53 -11.44 -9.90
CA ILE A 46 -7.36 -11.62 -8.70
C ILE A 46 -6.91 -10.64 -7.61
N GLU A 47 -5.62 -10.54 -7.35
CA GLU A 47 -5.04 -9.59 -6.41
C GLU A 47 -5.38 -8.15 -6.80
N GLY A 48 -5.26 -7.81 -8.09
CA GLY A 48 -5.62 -6.51 -8.62
C GLY A 48 -7.11 -6.17 -8.42
N ARG A 49 -8.00 -7.16 -8.60
CA ARG A 49 -9.44 -7.00 -8.33
C ARG A 49 -9.74 -6.84 -6.84
N SER A 50 -9.10 -7.62 -5.97
CA SER A 50 -9.22 -7.51 -4.52
C SER A 50 -8.80 -6.11 -4.05
N TYR A 51 -7.65 -5.64 -4.51
CA TYR A 51 -7.16 -4.30 -4.21
C TYR A 51 -8.06 -3.20 -4.79
N ALA A 52 -8.65 -3.41 -5.98
CA ALA A 52 -9.60 -2.49 -6.59
C ALA A 52 -10.89 -2.36 -5.76
N ILE A 53 -11.44 -3.50 -5.31
CA ILE A 53 -12.63 -3.51 -4.44
C ILE A 53 -12.36 -2.74 -3.15
N GLY A 54 -11.18 -2.94 -2.53
CA GLY A 54 -10.78 -2.17 -1.36
C GLY A 54 -10.77 -0.66 -1.62
N ASN A 55 -10.16 -0.22 -2.72
CA ASN A 55 -10.13 1.21 -3.08
C ASN A 55 -11.51 1.78 -3.43
N PHE A 56 -12.38 1.00 -4.11
CA PHE A 56 -13.75 1.43 -4.40
C PHE A 56 -14.59 1.54 -3.12
N SER A 57 -14.41 0.58 -2.19
CA SER A 57 -15.05 0.62 -0.88
C SER A 57 -14.59 1.82 -0.07
N GLU A 58 -13.29 2.15 -0.10
CA GLU A 58 -12.74 3.33 0.56
C GLU A 58 -13.29 4.64 -0.05
N ALA A 59 -13.42 4.70 -1.38
CA ALA A 59 -14.03 5.83 -2.07
C ALA A 59 -15.49 6.03 -1.63
N LEU A 60 -16.27 4.95 -1.63
CA LEU A 60 -17.69 4.98 -1.20
C LEU A 60 -17.81 5.35 0.29
N ALA A 61 -16.98 4.74 1.14
CA ALA A 61 -16.95 5.03 2.57
C ALA A 61 -16.57 6.50 2.87
N GLY A 62 -15.65 7.08 2.07
CA GLY A 62 -15.28 8.48 2.19
C GLY A 62 -16.46 9.43 1.92
N ILE A 63 -17.26 9.15 0.89
CA ILE A 63 -18.47 9.93 0.57
C ILE A 63 -19.54 9.75 1.65
N LEU A 64 -19.87 8.49 2.00
CA LEU A 64 -20.89 8.18 3.00
C LEU A 64 -20.51 8.71 4.38
N GLY A 65 -19.22 8.56 4.76
CA GLY A 65 -18.69 9.07 6.01
C GLY A 65 -18.82 10.59 6.13
N GLY A 66 -18.62 11.32 5.02
CA GLY A 66 -18.84 12.75 4.97
C GLY A 66 -20.31 13.13 5.26
N PHE A 67 -21.27 12.45 4.64
CA PHE A 67 -22.70 12.67 4.92
C PHE A 67 -23.09 12.31 6.35
N LEU A 68 -22.60 11.19 6.88
CA LEU A 68 -22.87 10.78 8.27
C LEU A 68 -22.29 11.79 9.28
N ALA A 69 -21.13 12.34 9.00
CA ALA A 69 -20.46 13.32 9.86
C ALA A 69 -21.23 14.64 10.00
N VAL A 70 -22.07 15.00 9.01
CA VAL A 70 -22.98 16.15 9.10
C VAL A 70 -24.00 15.98 10.24
N GLY A 71 -24.48 14.75 10.46
CA GLY A 71 -25.41 14.45 11.55
C GLY A 71 -24.70 14.36 12.91
N SER A 72 -23.57 13.68 12.97
CA SER A 72 -22.69 13.61 14.15
C SER A 72 -21.34 13.05 13.74
N ILE A 73 -20.26 13.64 14.27
CA ILE A 73 -18.88 13.19 14.02
C ILE A 73 -18.65 11.75 14.52
N TYR A 74 -19.51 11.22 15.40
CA TYR A 74 -19.44 9.85 15.93
C TYR A 74 -20.15 8.83 15.04
N LEU A 75 -21.10 9.23 14.19
CA LEU A 75 -21.87 8.32 13.34
C LEU A 75 -20.98 7.46 12.43
N PRO A 76 -19.98 8.02 11.71
CA PRO A 76 -19.08 7.21 10.89
C PRO A 76 -18.38 6.11 11.70
N ILE A 77 -17.99 6.40 12.95
CA ILE A 77 -17.29 5.44 13.83
C ILE A 77 -18.23 4.31 14.24
N TYR A 78 -19.48 4.62 14.60
CA TYR A 78 -20.46 3.59 14.95
C TYR A 78 -20.78 2.68 13.75
N VAL A 79 -20.99 3.26 12.58
CA VAL A 79 -21.25 2.50 11.35
C VAL A 79 -20.06 1.62 11.00
N GLN A 80 -18.84 2.15 11.03
CA GLN A 80 -17.62 1.38 10.80
C GLN A 80 -17.48 0.22 11.79
N THR A 81 -17.71 0.46 13.07
CA THR A 81 -17.66 -0.58 14.11
C THR A 81 -18.68 -1.68 13.83
N SER A 82 -19.90 -1.31 13.47
CA SER A 82 -20.96 -2.27 13.14
C SER A 82 -20.59 -3.14 11.95
N ILE A 83 -20.03 -2.55 10.88
CA ILE A 83 -19.57 -3.28 9.70
C ILE A 83 -18.44 -4.25 10.06
N LEU A 84 -17.51 -3.84 10.92
CA LEU A 84 -16.40 -4.72 11.36
C LEU A 84 -16.90 -5.96 12.12
N PHE A 85 -18.00 -5.87 12.87
CA PHE A 85 -18.60 -7.06 13.49
C PHE A 85 -19.05 -8.11 12.46
N PHE A 86 -19.54 -7.68 11.29
CA PHE A 86 -19.91 -8.62 10.22
C PHE A 86 -18.70 -9.28 9.55
N SER A 87 -17.50 -8.74 9.69
CA SER A 87 -16.29 -9.38 9.16
C SER A 87 -15.89 -10.64 9.94
N ILE A 88 -16.31 -10.77 11.21
CA ILE A 88 -15.97 -11.93 12.05
C ILE A 88 -16.56 -13.24 11.48
N PRO A 89 -17.88 -13.37 11.25
CA PRO A 89 -18.43 -14.59 10.66
C PRO A 89 -17.87 -14.88 9.25
N ILE A 90 -17.60 -13.85 8.45
CA ILE A 90 -16.98 -14.03 7.14
C ILE A 90 -15.56 -14.61 7.28
N ALA A 91 -14.76 -14.11 8.22
CA ALA A 91 -13.41 -14.64 8.46
C ALA A 91 -13.44 -16.12 8.91
N LEU A 92 -14.45 -16.54 9.67
CA LEU A 92 -14.61 -17.92 10.11
C LEU A 92 -15.00 -18.90 8.97
N THR A 93 -15.45 -18.39 7.82
CA THR A 93 -15.75 -19.23 6.62
C THR A 93 -14.54 -19.45 5.73
N LEU A 94 -13.40 -18.79 6.00
CA LEU A 94 -12.19 -18.98 5.22
C LEU A 94 -11.62 -20.40 5.45
N VAL A 95 -11.29 -21.08 4.37
CA VAL A 95 -10.65 -22.39 4.39
C VAL A 95 -9.17 -22.21 4.11
N GLU A 96 -8.33 -22.79 4.96
CA GLU A 96 -6.87 -22.74 4.78
C GLU A 96 -6.45 -23.70 3.66
N PRO A 97 -5.59 -23.29 2.72
CA PRO A 97 -5.08 -24.16 1.67
C PRO A 97 -4.28 -25.34 2.24
N THR A 98 -4.49 -26.55 1.65
CA THR A 98 -3.89 -27.81 2.15
C THR A 98 -2.37 -27.84 2.06
N MET A 99 -1.77 -27.05 1.16
CA MET A 99 -0.30 -26.93 1.03
C MET A 99 0.40 -26.49 2.33
N HIS A 100 -0.33 -25.95 3.31
CA HIS A 100 0.20 -25.60 4.62
C HIS A 100 0.24 -26.77 5.61
N GLU A 101 -0.52 -27.83 5.40
CA GLU A 101 -0.60 -28.97 6.32
C GLU A 101 0.66 -29.86 6.27
N GLU A 102 1.31 -29.97 5.11
CA GLU A 102 2.47 -30.87 4.94
C GLU A 102 3.76 -30.37 5.61
N ASN A 103 3.87 -29.09 5.87
CA ASN A 103 5.04 -28.50 6.54
C ASN A 103 4.63 -27.91 7.90
N LYS A 104 4.73 -28.68 8.99
CA LYS A 104 4.71 -28.14 10.37
C LYS A 104 5.86 -27.13 10.51
N LEU A 105 5.57 -25.89 10.16
CA LEU A 105 6.50 -24.78 10.35
C LEU A 105 6.87 -24.70 11.82
N ASP A 106 8.15 -24.72 12.09
CA ASP A 106 8.67 -24.23 13.35
C ASP A 106 8.23 -22.76 13.50
N ARG A 107 7.25 -22.53 14.38
CA ARG A 107 6.69 -21.20 14.66
C ARG A 107 7.52 -20.44 15.70
N SER A 108 8.73 -20.90 15.95
CA SER A 108 9.65 -20.24 16.87
C SER A 108 10.05 -18.86 16.33
N PHE A 109 10.33 -17.95 17.24
CA PHE A 109 10.88 -16.63 16.89
C PHE A 109 12.16 -16.74 16.04
N SER A 110 12.99 -17.76 16.28
CA SER A 110 14.18 -18.06 15.51
C SER A 110 13.84 -18.38 14.04
N ALA A 111 12.81 -19.17 13.79
CA ALA A 111 12.37 -19.50 12.43
C ALA A 111 11.85 -18.25 11.69
N ILE A 112 11.06 -17.40 12.36
CA ILE A 112 10.61 -16.12 11.79
C ILE A 112 11.82 -15.25 11.43
N MET A 113 12.80 -15.13 12.32
CA MET A 113 14.03 -14.36 12.08
C MET A 113 14.84 -14.96 10.93
N GLY A 114 14.85 -16.28 10.78
CA GLY A 114 15.42 -16.98 9.63
C GLY A 114 14.78 -16.57 8.31
N VAL A 115 13.44 -16.41 8.26
CA VAL A 115 12.73 -15.91 7.07
C VAL A 115 13.06 -14.46 6.79
N VAL A 116 13.15 -13.62 7.82
CA VAL A 116 13.56 -12.21 7.69
C VAL A 116 14.95 -12.12 7.08
N ARG A 117 15.90 -12.90 7.62
CA ARG A 117 17.27 -12.98 7.11
C ARG A 117 17.29 -13.45 5.65
N PHE A 118 16.56 -14.51 5.34
CA PHE A 118 16.42 -15.01 3.96
C PHE A 118 15.93 -13.92 3.01
N ALA A 119 14.87 -13.19 3.37
CA ALA A 119 14.27 -12.19 2.50
C ALA A 119 15.14 -10.95 2.28
N ILE A 120 15.93 -10.55 3.31
CA ILE A 120 16.68 -9.29 3.28
C ILE A 120 18.16 -9.51 2.93
N LEU A 121 18.77 -10.60 3.43
CA LEU A 121 20.21 -10.82 3.30
C LEU A 121 20.55 -11.89 2.25
N ASP A 122 19.89 -13.04 2.29
CA ASP A 122 20.30 -14.20 1.51
C ASP A 122 19.72 -14.20 0.09
N ASN A 123 18.55 -13.57 -0.15
CA ASN A 123 17.92 -13.48 -1.46
C ASN A 123 17.98 -12.06 -2.02
N ALA A 124 18.94 -11.82 -2.92
CA ALA A 124 19.14 -10.51 -3.53
C ALA A 124 17.88 -9.99 -4.28
N LYS A 125 17.14 -10.87 -4.94
CA LYS A 125 15.95 -10.49 -5.71
C LYS A 125 14.81 -10.04 -4.79
N LEU A 126 14.51 -10.79 -3.72
CA LEU A 126 13.52 -10.41 -2.71
C LEU A 126 13.91 -9.11 -2.01
N ARG A 127 15.17 -8.95 -1.66
CA ARG A 127 15.67 -7.72 -1.06
C ARG A 127 15.36 -6.50 -1.91
N TRP A 128 15.68 -6.53 -3.21
CA TRP A 128 15.44 -5.39 -4.09
C TRP A 128 13.96 -5.17 -4.39
N LEU A 129 13.15 -6.23 -4.45
CA LEU A 129 11.69 -6.11 -4.53
C LEU A 129 11.09 -5.45 -3.28
N ILE A 130 11.61 -5.78 -2.09
CA ILE A 130 11.18 -5.17 -0.83
C ILE A 130 11.61 -3.69 -0.77
N ILE A 131 12.85 -3.36 -1.15
CA ILE A 131 13.33 -1.98 -1.22
C ILE A 131 12.48 -1.15 -2.19
N TYR A 132 12.22 -1.67 -3.40
CA TYR A 132 11.36 -1.03 -4.37
C TYR A 132 9.94 -0.80 -3.80
N SER A 133 9.37 -1.84 -3.18
CA SER A 133 8.05 -1.76 -2.54
C SER A 133 8.01 -0.72 -1.43
N SER A 134 9.11 -0.58 -0.67
CA SER A 134 9.20 0.40 0.41
C SER A 134 9.24 1.83 -0.12
N ALA A 135 10.02 2.08 -1.16
CA ALA A 135 10.07 3.40 -1.81
C ALA A 135 8.69 3.80 -2.34
N MET A 136 8.02 2.92 -3.08
CA MET A 136 6.67 3.17 -3.60
C MET A 136 5.63 3.27 -2.48
N GLY A 137 5.77 2.48 -1.42
CA GLY A 137 4.91 2.52 -0.24
C GLY A 137 5.02 3.84 0.51
N VAL A 138 6.23 4.32 0.77
CA VAL A 138 6.48 5.64 1.40
C VAL A 138 5.88 6.75 0.53
N ALA A 139 6.10 6.73 -0.79
CA ALA A 139 5.54 7.70 -1.71
C ALA A 139 4.01 7.81 -1.58
N THR A 140 3.34 6.65 -1.66
CA THR A 140 1.87 6.61 -1.68
C THR A 140 1.25 6.89 -0.30
N LEU A 141 1.87 6.43 0.79
CA LEU A 141 1.44 6.75 2.15
C LEU A 141 1.64 8.24 2.45
N SER A 142 2.80 8.81 2.09
CA SER A 142 3.03 10.25 2.27
C SER A 142 2.03 11.07 1.45
N MET A 143 1.73 10.68 0.21
CA MET A 143 0.74 11.39 -0.59
C MET A 143 -0.67 11.32 0.01
N ALA A 144 -1.04 10.20 0.63
CA ALA A 144 -2.33 10.09 1.32
C ALA A 144 -2.47 11.12 2.46
N TRP A 145 -1.39 11.42 3.17
CA TRP A 145 -1.38 12.43 4.24
C TRP A 145 -1.23 13.86 3.72
N PHE A 146 -0.47 14.07 2.64
CA PHE A 146 -0.24 15.40 2.08
C PHE A 146 -1.31 15.86 1.08
N ALA A 147 -2.22 14.98 0.64
CA ALA A 147 -3.28 15.35 -0.31
C ALA A 147 -4.20 16.45 0.25
N GLN A 148 -4.67 16.30 1.50
CA GLN A 148 -5.56 17.30 2.11
C GLN A 148 -4.86 18.64 2.37
N PRO A 149 -3.63 18.71 2.95
CA PRO A 149 -2.85 19.94 3.00
C PRO A 149 -2.69 20.62 1.64
N PHE A 150 -2.41 19.85 0.59
CA PHE A 150 -2.31 20.39 -0.76
C PHE A 150 -3.64 20.93 -1.28
N PHE A 151 -4.77 20.23 -1.08
CA PHE A 151 -6.10 20.74 -1.45
C PHE A 151 -6.40 22.08 -0.79
N ASN A 152 -6.09 22.20 0.51
CA ASN A 152 -6.25 23.45 1.25
C ASN A 152 -5.36 24.56 0.69
N GLN A 153 -4.10 24.25 0.39
CA GLN A 153 -3.11 25.21 -0.14
C GLN A 153 -3.53 25.79 -1.49
N VAL A 154 -4.14 24.97 -2.39
CA VAL A 154 -4.59 25.42 -3.71
C VAL A 154 -6.02 25.97 -3.71
N GLY A 155 -6.62 26.17 -2.53
CA GLY A 155 -7.91 26.82 -2.36
C GLY A 155 -9.12 25.95 -2.69
N VAL A 156 -9.00 24.61 -2.64
CA VAL A 156 -10.16 23.74 -2.78
C VAL A 156 -11.08 23.90 -1.57
N PRO A 157 -12.38 24.19 -1.74
CA PRO A 157 -13.31 24.21 -0.62
C PRO A 157 -13.39 22.86 0.09
N LEU A 158 -13.47 22.87 1.42
CA LEU A 158 -13.49 21.66 2.26
C LEU A 158 -14.58 20.66 1.86
N ALA A 159 -15.72 21.16 1.36
CA ALA A 159 -16.83 20.33 0.87
C ALA A 159 -16.45 19.37 -0.26
N TYR A 160 -15.40 19.66 -1.03
CA TYR A 160 -14.94 18.81 -2.13
C TYR A 160 -13.85 17.81 -1.74
N PHE A 161 -13.30 17.89 -0.53
CA PHE A 161 -12.21 17.00 -0.09
C PHE A 161 -12.59 15.53 -0.17
N GLY A 162 -13.79 15.18 0.29
CA GLY A 162 -14.31 13.81 0.22
C GLY A 162 -14.49 13.31 -1.22
N ILE A 163 -14.96 14.17 -2.12
CA ILE A 163 -15.14 13.82 -3.53
C ILE A 163 -13.79 13.63 -4.22
N LEU A 164 -12.82 14.52 -3.98
CA LEU A 164 -11.47 14.36 -4.51
C LEU A 164 -10.81 13.10 -3.98
N TRP A 165 -10.91 12.83 -2.67
CA TRP A 165 -10.40 11.61 -2.07
C TRP A 165 -11.02 10.36 -2.68
N ALA A 166 -12.34 10.37 -2.86
CA ALA A 166 -13.05 9.28 -3.52
C ALA A 166 -12.58 9.08 -4.97
N GLY A 167 -12.40 10.17 -5.72
CA GLY A 167 -11.89 10.14 -7.10
C GLY A 167 -10.48 9.55 -7.19
N LEU A 168 -9.58 9.91 -6.25
CA LEU A 168 -8.23 9.37 -6.17
C LEU A 168 -8.24 7.86 -5.89
N ASN A 169 -9.00 7.41 -4.90
CA ASN A 169 -9.11 5.98 -4.60
C ASN A 169 -9.80 5.21 -5.73
N PHE A 170 -10.83 5.78 -6.35
CA PHE A 170 -11.47 5.20 -7.52
C PHE A 170 -10.48 5.01 -8.67
N SER A 171 -9.63 5.99 -8.94
CA SER A 171 -8.60 5.90 -9.98
C SER A 171 -7.57 4.80 -9.70
N ALA A 172 -7.12 4.67 -8.44
CA ALA A 172 -6.25 3.57 -8.01
C ALA A 172 -6.95 2.21 -8.16
N GLY A 173 -8.23 2.11 -7.82
CA GLY A 173 -9.05 0.92 -8.02
C GLY A 173 -9.15 0.53 -9.49
N LEU A 174 -9.42 1.50 -10.37
CA LEU A 174 -9.57 1.28 -11.81
C LEU A 174 -8.28 0.75 -12.45
N THR A 175 -7.13 1.33 -12.09
CA THR A 175 -5.83 0.84 -12.59
C THR A 175 -5.45 -0.50 -12.01
N SER A 176 -5.75 -0.75 -10.74
CA SER A 176 -5.50 -2.04 -10.10
C SER A 176 -6.33 -3.17 -10.71
N PHE A 177 -7.60 -2.90 -11.03
CA PHE A 177 -8.46 -3.86 -11.73
C PHE A 177 -7.86 -4.32 -13.06
N ASN A 178 -7.16 -3.43 -13.75
CA ASN A 178 -6.50 -3.68 -15.02
C ASN A 178 -5.00 -4.01 -14.91
N ALA A 179 -4.44 -4.10 -13.71
CA ALA A 179 -3.00 -4.27 -13.50
C ALA A 179 -2.43 -5.52 -14.19
N HIS A 180 -3.22 -6.60 -14.33
CA HIS A 180 -2.83 -7.82 -15.04
C HIS A 180 -2.49 -7.60 -16.52
N LYS A 181 -3.00 -6.52 -17.16
CA LYS A 181 -2.68 -6.17 -18.54
C LYS A 181 -1.26 -5.62 -18.69
N PHE A 182 -0.71 -5.08 -17.59
CA PHE A 182 0.65 -4.56 -17.51
C PHE A 182 1.65 -5.63 -17.07
N ASP A 183 1.16 -6.72 -16.46
CA ASP A 183 1.96 -7.87 -16.02
C ASP A 183 2.18 -8.84 -17.21
N LYS A 184 3.00 -8.42 -18.18
CA LYS A 184 3.30 -9.23 -19.36
C LYS A 184 4.21 -10.40 -19.00
N LYS A 185 3.92 -11.58 -19.59
CA LYS A 185 4.79 -12.76 -19.58
C LYS A 185 6.16 -12.40 -20.18
N GLY A 186 7.17 -12.35 -19.37
CA GLY A 186 8.52 -11.93 -19.75
C GLY A 186 8.91 -10.72 -18.91
N ARG A 187 9.21 -10.97 -17.64
CA ARG A 187 9.61 -10.07 -16.56
C ARG A 187 10.49 -8.93 -17.03
N ASN A 188 9.90 -7.96 -17.70
CA ASN A 188 10.65 -6.82 -18.14
C ASN A 188 10.68 -5.79 -17.00
N TYR A 189 11.68 -5.88 -16.11
CA TYR A 189 11.90 -4.90 -15.04
C TYR A 189 12.08 -3.46 -15.54
N SER A 190 12.23 -3.26 -16.86
CA SER A 190 12.17 -1.95 -17.49
C SER A 190 10.88 -1.20 -17.17
N MET A 191 9.75 -1.92 -17.00
CA MET A 191 8.50 -1.31 -16.57
C MET A 191 8.63 -0.66 -15.18
N LEU A 192 9.33 -1.29 -14.23
CA LEU A 192 9.55 -0.72 -12.90
C LEU A 192 10.36 0.58 -12.97
N ILE A 193 11.29 0.69 -13.93
CA ILE A 193 12.04 1.94 -14.18
C ILE A 193 11.09 3.04 -14.64
N TYR A 194 10.21 2.77 -15.60
CA TYR A 194 9.24 3.76 -16.07
C TYR A 194 8.26 4.18 -14.97
N LEU A 195 7.80 3.24 -14.13
CA LEU A 195 6.93 3.55 -13.00
C LEU A 195 7.65 4.41 -11.94
N SER A 196 8.95 4.13 -11.70
CA SER A 196 9.79 4.94 -10.81
C SER A 196 9.98 6.37 -11.35
N LEU A 197 10.28 6.49 -12.63
CA LEU A 197 10.45 7.81 -13.29
C LEU A 197 9.15 8.59 -13.27
N ALA A 198 8.02 7.96 -13.57
CA ALA A 198 6.72 8.61 -13.53
C ALA A 198 6.37 9.10 -12.10
N MET A 199 6.67 8.30 -11.07
CA MET A 199 6.48 8.68 -9.68
C MET A 199 7.39 9.85 -9.28
N PHE A 200 8.68 9.78 -9.62
CA PHE A 200 9.67 10.84 -9.40
C PHE A 200 9.23 12.16 -10.04
N ILE A 201 8.90 12.12 -11.35
CA ILE A 201 8.48 13.30 -12.10
C ILE A 201 7.19 13.88 -11.52
N SER A 202 6.24 13.05 -11.13
CA SER A 202 4.97 13.51 -10.54
C SER A 202 5.20 14.29 -9.26
N PHE A 203 6.09 13.86 -8.37
CA PHE A 203 6.43 14.61 -7.15
C PHE A 203 7.19 15.90 -7.45
N ILE A 204 8.11 15.89 -8.41
CA ILE A 204 8.82 17.11 -8.84
C ILE A 204 7.84 18.15 -9.38
N LEU A 205 6.96 17.74 -10.32
CA LEU A 205 5.98 18.63 -10.94
C LEU A 205 4.93 19.11 -9.90
N LEU A 206 4.56 18.28 -8.94
CA LEU A 206 3.68 18.66 -7.83
C LEU A 206 4.34 19.73 -6.95
N GLY A 207 5.65 19.62 -6.69
CA GLY A 207 6.41 20.63 -5.94
C GLY A 207 6.51 21.98 -6.67
N PHE A 208 6.58 21.97 -7.99
CA PHE A 208 6.57 23.22 -8.79
C PHE A 208 5.18 23.83 -8.93
N ASN A 209 4.11 23.08 -8.67
CA ASN A 209 2.76 23.50 -9.03
C ASN A 209 1.90 23.86 -7.81
N ASN A 210 1.71 25.15 -7.57
CA ASN A 210 0.88 25.70 -6.49
C ASN A 210 -0.54 26.06 -6.98
N SER A 211 -1.11 25.26 -7.88
CA SER A 211 -2.43 25.52 -8.44
C SER A 211 -3.26 24.22 -8.53
N LEU A 212 -4.52 24.36 -8.92
CA LEU A 212 -5.42 23.22 -9.14
C LEU A 212 -4.86 22.19 -10.15
N PHE A 213 -3.97 22.59 -11.07
CA PHE A 213 -3.28 21.65 -11.96
C PHE A 213 -2.43 20.62 -11.23
N GLY A 214 -1.96 20.92 -10.01
CA GLY A 214 -1.27 19.97 -9.16
C GLY A 214 -2.09 18.71 -8.83
N LEU A 215 -3.42 18.78 -8.85
CA LEU A 215 -4.30 17.64 -8.66
C LEU A 215 -4.07 16.53 -9.70
N ILE A 216 -3.64 16.89 -10.92
CA ILE A 216 -3.33 15.93 -11.98
C ILE A 216 -2.14 15.04 -11.55
N PHE A 217 -1.12 15.61 -10.91
CA PHE A 217 0.04 14.85 -10.49
C PHE A 217 -0.28 13.95 -9.29
N ILE A 218 -1.16 14.39 -8.38
CA ILE A 218 -1.70 13.53 -7.32
C ILE A 218 -2.48 12.37 -7.93
N LEU A 219 -3.33 12.63 -8.92
CA LEU A 219 -4.06 11.59 -9.66
C LEU A 219 -3.11 10.57 -10.29
N ILE A 220 -2.03 11.02 -10.95
CA ILE A 220 -1.02 10.13 -11.54
C ILE A 220 -0.38 9.25 -10.47
N ILE A 221 -0.04 9.78 -9.30
CA ILE A 221 0.52 9.01 -8.18
C ILE A 221 -0.44 7.88 -7.75
N TYR A 222 -1.75 8.16 -7.68
CA TYR A 222 -2.76 7.15 -7.34
C TYR A 222 -2.96 6.10 -8.43
N LEU A 223 -2.93 6.51 -9.71
CA LEU A 223 -2.94 5.58 -10.85
C LEU A 223 -1.73 4.62 -10.79
N LEU A 224 -0.54 5.14 -10.54
CA LEU A 224 0.68 4.34 -10.37
C LEU A 224 0.60 3.38 -9.19
N ARG A 225 0.05 3.84 -8.05
CA ARG A 225 -0.21 3.01 -6.86
C ARG A 225 -1.05 1.78 -7.20
N GLY A 226 -2.12 1.96 -7.99
CA GLY A 226 -3.00 0.88 -8.40
C GLY A 226 -2.31 -0.17 -9.27
N ILE A 227 -1.39 0.24 -10.14
CA ILE A 227 -0.63 -0.67 -11.02
C ILE A 227 0.45 -1.42 -10.22
N VAL A 228 1.25 -0.69 -9.45
CA VAL A 228 2.46 -1.19 -8.79
C VAL A 228 2.14 -2.24 -7.73
N THR A 229 1.10 -2.02 -6.93
CA THR A 229 0.81 -2.84 -5.74
C THR A 229 0.58 -4.33 -6.07
N PRO A 230 -0.35 -4.71 -6.98
CA PRO A 230 -0.59 -6.13 -7.28
C PRO A 230 0.57 -6.78 -8.03
N ILE A 231 1.28 -6.03 -8.87
CA ILE A 231 2.45 -6.55 -9.60
C ILE A 231 3.58 -6.90 -8.63
N LEU A 232 3.91 -6.02 -7.68
CA LEU A 232 4.95 -6.29 -6.70
C LEU A 232 4.60 -7.44 -5.75
N ARG A 233 3.33 -7.56 -5.34
CA ARG A 233 2.87 -8.71 -4.56
C ARG A 233 3.04 -10.01 -5.34
N ASN A 234 2.69 -10.03 -6.63
CA ASN A 234 2.89 -11.18 -7.49
C ASN A 234 4.38 -11.55 -7.60
N GLU A 235 5.24 -10.58 -7.87
CA GLU A 235 6.69 -10.82 -7.99
C GLU A 235 7.31 -11.39 -6.71
N ILE A 236 6.90 -10.90 -5.55
CA ILE A 236 7.35 -11.45 -4.26
C ILE A 236 6.84 -12.88 -4.08
N ASN A 237 5.59 -13.14 -4.38
CA ASN A 237 4.98 -14.47 -4.25
C ASN A 237 5.63 -15.52 -5.15
N ILE A 238 5.95 -15.15 -6.39
CA ILE A 238 6.65 -16.03 -7.33
C ILE A 238 8.06 -16.42 -6.81
N ASN A 239 8.75 -15.48 -6.16
CA ASN A 239 10.11 -15.69 -5.67
C ASN A 239 10.16 -16.22 -4.22
N THR A 240 9.02 -16.64 -3.67
CA THR A 240 8.92 -17.14 -2.28
C THR A 240 8.19 -18.48 -2.25
N THR A 241 8.69 -19.42 -1.47
CA THR A 241 8.02 -20.72 -1.23
C THR A 241 6.77 -20.51 -0.34
N SER A 242 5.77 -21.39 -0.46
CA SER A 242 4.50 -21.28 0.26
C SER A 242 4.69 -21.09 1.76
N ASN A 243 5.54 -21.91 2.38
CA ASN A 243 5.81 -21.87 3.81
C ASN A 243 6.44 -20.55 4.35
N LYS A 244 7.01 -19.69 3.49
CA LYS A 244 7.62 -18.41 3.87
C LYS A 244 6.83 -17.19 3.38
N ARG A 245 5.85 -17.39 2.51
CA ARG A 245 5.17 -16.33 1.75
C ARG A 245 4.49 -15.29 2.64
N ALA A 246 3.65 -15.74 3.58
CA ALA A 246 2.96 -14.83 4.50
C ALA A 246 3.98 -14.00 5.31
N THR A 247 5.04 -14.63 5.82
CA THR A 247 6.09 -13.94 6.58
C THR A 247 6.85 -12.93 5.73
N VAL A 248 7.24 -13.27 4.49
CA VAL A 248 7.94 -12.35 3.57
C VAL A 248 7.07 -11.15 3.21
N LEU A 249 5.77 -11.36 2.96
CA LEU A 249 4.82 -10.26 2.70
C LEU A 249 4.60 -9.39 3.93
N SER A 250 4.57 -9.98 5.13
CA SER A 250 4.52 -9.24 6.39
C SER A 250 5.78 -8.42 6.63
N VAL A 251 6.97 -8.98 6.36
CA VAL A 251 8.25 -8.25 6.40
C VAL A 251 8.24 -7.06 5.44
N ARG A 252 7.78 -7.27 4.21
CA ARG A 252 7.59 -6.17 3.24
C ARG A 252 6.70 -5.05 3.81
N SER A 253 5.53 -5.42 4.35
CA SER A 253 4.58 -4.45 4.91
C SER A 253 5.16 -3.73 6.12
N PHE A 254 5.90 -4.43 6.97
CA PHE A 254 6.59 -3.86 8.12
C PHE A 254 7.64 -2.82 7.68
N ILE A 255 8.50 -3.17 6.70
CA ILE A 255 9.53 -2.25 6.20
C ILE A 255 8.89 -1.00 5.57
N ILE A 256 7.80 -1.14 4.80
CA ILE A 256 7.06 0.02 4.28
C ILE A 256 6.60 0.94 5.42
N ARG A 257 5.99 0.37 6.46
CA ARG A 257 5.42 1.14 7.58
C ARG A 257 6.50 1.80 8.42
N ILE A 258 7.61 1.12 8.72
CA ILE A 258 8.70 1.69 9.50
C ILE A 258 9.44 2.79 8.70
N SER A 259 9.65 2.57 7.40
CA SER A 259 10.22 3.60 6.53
C SER A 259 9.33 4.85 6.48
N PHE A 260 8.02 4.67 6.37
CA PHE A 260 7.07 5.77 6.44
C PHE A 260 7.10 6.45 7.81
N ALA A 261 7.11 5.69 8.91
CA ALA A 261 7.14 6.24 10.27
C ALA A 261 8.40 7.09 10.55
N ILE A 262 9.51 6.78 9.90
CA ILE A 262 10.74 7.58 9.97
C ILE A 262 10.64 8.83 9.07
N CYS A 263 10.16 8.66 7.85
CA CYS A 263 10.09 9.76 6.87
C CYS A 263 8.99 10.78 7.19
N ALA A 264 7.81 10.33 7.66
CA ALA A 264 6.64 11.19 7.80
C ALA A 264 6.84 12.36 8.79
N PRO A 265 7.43 12.18 9.99
CA PRO A 265 7.69 13.32 10.87
C PRO A 265 8.67 14.33 10.28
N ILE A 266 9.70 13.88 9.58
CA ILE A 266 10.69 14.73 8.91
C ILE A 266 10.03 15.54 7.81
N LEU A 267 9.24 14.88 6.97
CA LEU A 267 8.51 15.54 5.88
C LEU A 267 7.45 16.52 6.42
N GLY A 268 6.76 16.15 7.51
CA GLY A 268 5.80 17.03 8.18
C GLY A 268 6.47 18.28 8.74
N TYR A 269 7.61 18.12 9.42
CA TYR A 269 8.41 19.24 9.93
C TYR A 269 8.85 20.18 8.80
N ILE A 270 9.28 19.62 7.67
CA ILE A 270 9.70 20.41 6.50
C ILE A 270 8.50 21.12 5.87
N ALA A 271 7.35 20.46 5.76
CA ALA A 271 6.13 21.08 5.24
C ALA A 271 5.68 22.27 6.08
N GLU A 272 5.79 22.17 7.41
CA GLU A 272 5.36 23.21 8.35
C GLU A 272 6.34 24.38 8.41
N ASN A 273 7.65 24.10 8.46
CA ASN A 273 8.66 25.14 8.70
C ASN A 273 9.22 25.79 7.42
N TYR A 274 9.09 25.12 6.27
CA TYR A 274 9.56 25.64 4.99
C TYR A 274 8.42 25.75 3.97
N SER A 275 8.02 24.59 3.37
CA SER A 275 6.89 24.54 2.46
C SER A 275 6.48 23.10 2.16
N LEU A 276 5.24 22.92 1.76
CA LEU A 276 4.75 21.62 1.27
C LEU A 276 5.52 21.17 0.00
N ALA A 277 5.89 22.13 -0.86
CA ALA A 277 6.70 21.87 -2.06
C ALA A 277 8.07 21.28 -1.70
N SER A 278 8.74 21.77 -0.65
CA SER A 278 10.02 21.22 -0.19
C SER A 278 9.89 19.75 0.22
N SER A 279 8.79 19.37 0.88
CA SER A 279 8.51 17.97 1.23
C SER A 279 8.30 17.10 -0.02
N PHE A 280 7.66 17.62 -1.06
CA PHE A 280 7.49 16.89 -2.33
C PHE A 280 8.82 16.70 -3.05
N TYR A 281 9.73 17.69 -3.06
CA TYR A 281 11.06 17.52 -3.65
C TYR A 281 11.88 16.47 -2.91
N ILE A 282 11.85 16.46 -1.58
CA ILE A 282 12.55 15.45 -0.79
C ILE A 282 11.97 14.08 -1.02
N LEU A 283 10.64 13.95 -1.08
CA LEU A 283 9.98 12.69 -1.45
C LEU A 283 10.41 12.23 -2.83
N ALA A 284 10.45 13.12 -3.82
CA ALA A 284 10.91 12.79 -5.16
C ALA A 284 12.33 12.20 -5.12
N ILE A 285 13.26 12.83 -4.40
CA ILE A 285 14.65 12.37 -4.28
C ILE A 285 14.70 11.00 -3.61
N ILE A 286 14.04 10.83 -2.45
CA ILE A 286 14.05 9.55 -1.71
C ILE A 286 13.46 8.45 -2.59
N VAL A 287 12.26 8.67 -3.13
CA VAL A 287 11.55 7.67 -3.92
C VAL A 287 12.30 7.37 -5.22
N GLY A 288 12.76 8.41 -5.92
CA GLY A 288 13.53 8.27 -7.15
C GLY A 288 14.82 7.47 -6.92
N LEU A 289 15.61 7.84 -5.91
CA LEU A 289 16.87 7.17 -5.60
C LEU A 289 16.67 5.69 -5.32
N PHE A 290 15.80 5.36 -4.35
CA PHE A 290 15.62 3.97 -3.91
C PHE A 290 14.89 3.11 -4.95
N SER A 291 13.86 3.63 -5.63
CA SER A 291 13.12 2.86 -6.61
C SER A 291 13.89 2.66 -7.91
N LEU A 292 14.61 3.67 -8.41
CA LEU A 292 15.45 3.53 -9.61
C LEU A 292 16.65 2.62 -9.36
N LEU A 293 17.32 2.76 -8.19
CA LEU A 293 18.39 1.86 -7.82
C LEU A 293 17.90 0.41 -7.74
N ALA A 294 16.76 0.19 -7.10
CA ALA A 294 16.19 -1.15 -6.96
C ALA A 294 15.78 -1.74 -8.31
N SER A 295 15.11 -0.97 -9.18
CA SER A 295 14.70 -1.44 -10.51
C SER A 295 15.91 -1.75 -11.41
N PHE A 296 16.97 -0.94 -11.34
CA PHE A 296 18.21 -1.20 -12.08
C PHE A 296 18.93 -2.47 -11.58
N ARG A 297 18.93 -2.70 -10.26
CA ARG A 297 19.49 -3.94 -9.69
C ARG A 297 18.66 -5.16 -10.06
N LEU A 298 17.35 -5.04 -10.05
CA LEU A 298 16.43 -6.12 -10.47
C LEU A 298 16.64 -6.48 -11.94
N SER A 299 16.83 -5.49 -12.84
CA SER A 299 17.07 -5.75 -14.25
C SER A 299 18.39 -6.47 -14.54
N LYS A 300 19.34 -6.48 -13.60
CA LYS A 300 20.60 -7.23 -13.70
C LYS A 300 20.55 -8.62 -13.09
N LEU A 301 19.49 -8.95 -12.34
CA LEU A 301 19.29 -10.24 -11.68
C LEU A 301 18.38 -11.18 -12.47
N ASP A 302 17.84 -10.71 -13.59
CA ASP A 302 17.14 -11.49 -14.63
C ASP A 302 18.11 -12.05 -15.62
#